data_23e681d1fb29290244473b069e3f16cc
#
_entry.id   23e681d1fb29290244473b069e3f16cc
#
_cell.length_a   1.000
_cell.length_b   1.000
_cell.length_c   1.000
_cell.angle_alpha   90.00
_cell.angle_beta   90.00
_cell.angle_gamma   90.00
#
_symmetry.space_group_name_H-M   'P 1'
#
loop_
_entity.id
_entity.type
_entity.pdbx_description
1 polymer ?
#
loop_
_entity_poly.entity_id
_entity_poly.type
_entity_poly.pdbx_seq_one_letter_code
_entity_poly.pdbx_strand_id
1 'polypeptide(L)'
;MKKTVQFLVVLMLCMRSYAVEESLILAESFPKELSQFGFFIDKSAQVPHEDVIPYELISTLFSDYSYKQRWVYVPKDKKAEYKENWVFDFPIGSALIKTFYYPVDERNPELGKNLLETRLLLRKESGWEAVSYAWNEEQTEAYKKVAGKTINVAWTDFMGEEKEVRYRVPNVNQCKECHAADDKITPIGPKARNINKDFKFDDGEFNQLAYWMDRQIIDDYPLELISPVDWTDENQDINDRVRSYLDVNCGHCHSPTGNANSTGLYLHLNETRETHLGIYKKPVATGRGSGGFKYSIVPGKPEESIL
;
A
#
# COMPACT_ATOMS: atom_id res chain seq x y z
N MET A 1 -62.19 18.61 -33.14
CA MET A 1 -61.23 17.54 -32.90
C MET A 1 -59.84 18.17 -32.78
N LYS A 2 -59.34 18.38 -31.55
CA LYS A 2 -58.00 18.91 -31.30
C LYS A 2 -57.07 17.73 -31.03
N LYS A 3 -56.11 17.51 -31.91
CA LYS A 3 -55.07 16.51 -31.72
C LYS A 3 -53.98 17.08 -30.79
N THR A 4 -53.89 16.55 -29.57
CA THR A 4 -52.83 16.86 -28.62
C THR A 4 -51.63 16.01 -29.00
N VAL A 5 -50.55 16.65 -29.46
CA VAL A 5 -49.27 15.99 -29.71
C VAL A 5 -48.51 16.00 -28.39
N GLN A 6 -48.31 14.83 -27.75
CA GLN A 6 -47.46 14.64 -26.60
C GLN A 6 -46.03 14.55 -27.08
N PHE A 7 -45.20 15.56 -26.70
CA PHE A 7 -43.74 15.52 -26.86
C PHE A 7 -43.14 14.69 -25.71
N LEU A 8 -42.69 13.49 -26.05
CA LEU A 8 -41.92 12.66 -25.14
C LEU A 8 -40.50 13.19 -25.14
N VAL A 9 -40.11 13.95 -24.10
CA VAL A 9 -38.73 14.35 -23.87
C VAL A 9 -38.02 13.15 -23.23
N VAL A 10 -37.29 12.40 -24.04
CA VAL A 10 -36.37 11.36 -23.55
C VAL A 10 -35.18 12.09 -22.95
N LEU A 11 -35.12 12.15 -21.60
CA LEU A 11 -33.95 12.61 -20.89
C LEU A 11 -32.87 11.53 -21.02
N MET A 12 -31.99 11.67 -22.00
CA MET A 12 -30.80 10.85 -22.13
C MET A 12 -29.84 11.29 -21.00
N LEU A 13 -29.93 10.62 -19.85
CA LEU A 13 -28.85 10.66 -18.86
C LEU A 13 -27.60 10.13 -19.58
N CYS A 14 -26.71 11.02 -19.98
CA CYS A 14 -25.35 10.67 -20.30
C CYS A 14 -24.73 10.11 -19.01
N MET A 15 -24.79 8.81 -18.81
CA MET A 15 -23.87 8.13 -17.92
C MET A 15 -22.48 8.38 -18.52
N ARG A 16 -21.75 9.35 -18.00
CA ARG A 16 -20.31 9.44 -18.24
C ARG A 16 -19.74 8.17 -17.65
N SER A 17 -19.41 7.22 -18.48
CA SER A 17 -18.47 6.15 -18.14
C SER A 17 -17.16 6.85 -17.77
N TYR A 18 -16.89 6.93 -16.49
CA TYR A 18 -15.61 7.43 -16.01
C TYR A 18 -14.60 6.30 -16.23
N ALA A 19 -13.98 6.25 -17.39
CA ALA A 19 -12.84 5.36 -17.62
C ALA A 19 -11.63 5.87 -16.83
N VAL A 20 -10.74 4.96 -16.46
CA VAL A 20 -9.44 5.34 -15.93
C VAL A 20 -8.66 6.08 -17.01
N GLU A 21 -8.19 7.28 -16.69
CA GLU A 21 -7.44 8.15 -17.60
C GLU A 21 -5.96 7.72 -17.65
N GLU A 22 -5.67 6.67 -18.41
CA GLU A 22 -4.30 6.12 -18.56
C GLU A 22 -3.31 7.19 -19.04
N SER A 23 -3.75 8.13 -19.87
CA SER A 23 -2.93 9.25 -20.33
C SER A 23 -2.36 10.09 -19.19
N LEU A 24 -3.08 10.23 -18.08
CA LEU A 24 -2.62 10.95 -16.90
C LEU A 24 -1.61 10.13 -16.07
N ILE A 25 -1.68 8.81 -16.12
CA ILE A 25 -0.66 7.93 -15.51
C ILE A 25 0.68 8.13 -16.21
N LEU A 26 0.67 8.29 -17.53
CA LEU A 26 1.86 8.45 -18.37
C LEU A 26 2.34 9.90 -18.50
N ALA A 27 1.53 10.89 -18.07
CA ALA A 27 1.83 12.31 -18.24
C ALA A 27 3.11 12.74 -17.49
N GLU A 28 3.85 13.69 -18.03
CA GLU A 28 5.04 14.29 -17.38
C GLU A 28 4.69 15.00 -16.06
N SER A 29 3.49 15.55 -15.96
CA SER A 29 2.99 16.22 -14.77
C SER A 29 1.63 15.67 -14.35
N PHE A 30 1.48 15.39 -13.07
CA PHE A 30 0.24 14.84 -12.52
C PHE A 30 -0.79 15.94 -12.24
N PRO A 31 -2.10 15.63 -12.39
CA PRO A 31 -3.19 16.56 -12.17
C PRO A 31 -3.21 17.11 -10.73
N LYS A 32 -3.96 18.19 -10.50
CA LYS A 32 -4.10 18.79 -9.16
C LYS A 32 -5.02 17.97 -8.26
N GLU A 33 -6.02 17.33 -8.82
CA GLU A 33 -7.10 16.60 -8.16
C GLU A 33 -7.01 15.10 -8.43
N LEU A 34 -7.22 14.29 -7.40
CA LEU A 34 -7.20 12.82 -7.51
C LEU A 34 -8.28 12.32 -8.45
N SER A 35 -9.47 12.93 -8.41
CA SER A 35 -10.62 12.52 -9.22
C SER A 35 -10.35 12.51 -10.72
N GLN A 36 -9.39 13.30 -11.20
CA GLN A 36 -9.07 13.40 -12.62
C GLN A 36 -8.52 12.09 -13.21
N PHE A 37 -7.95 11.19 -12.40
CA PHE A 37 -7.50 9.87 -12.86
C PHE A 37 -8.65 8.89 -13.16
N GLY A 38 -9.84 9.11 -12.63
CA GLY A 38 -10.97 8.19 -12.81
C GLY A 38 -10.85 6.87 -12.04
N PHE A 39 -9.96 6.75 -11.04
CA PHE A 39 -9.79 5.51 -10.27
C PHE A 39 -11.02 5.15 -9.42
N PHE A 40 -11.85 6.12 -9.07
CA PHE A 40 -13.02 5.93 -8.23
C PHE A 40 -14.27 6.48 -8.90
N ILE A 41 -15.36 5.71 -8.91
CA ILE A 41 -16.70 6.18 -9.29
C ILE A 41 -17.32 7.04 -8.18
N ASP A 42 -17.05 6.69 -6.91
CA ASP A 42 -17.29 7.53 -5.75
C ASP A 42 -16.00 7.60 -4.90
N LYS A 43 -15.28 8.71 -5.04
CA LYS A 43 -14.01 8.90 -4.36
C LYS A 43 -14.18 9.07 -2.85
N SER A 44 -15.26 9.70 -2.39
CA SER A 44 -15.52 9.94 -0.96
C SER A 44 -15.85 8.65 -0.22
N ALA A 45 -16.67 7.80 -0.82
CA ALA A 45 -16.96 6.46 -0.34
C ALA A 45 -15.82 5.45 -0.64
N GLN A 46 -14.83 5.83 -1.45
CA GLN A 46 -13.74 4.97 -1.94
C GLN A 46 -14.26 3.77 -2.74
N VAL A 47 -15.33 3.97 -3.53
CA VAL A 47 -15.85 2.97 -4.47
C VAL A 47 -15.02 3.02 -5.75
N PRO A 48 -14.24 1.95 -6.06
CA PRO A 48 -13.35 1.96 -7.22
C PRO A 48 -14.12 1.88 -8.55
N HIS A 49 -13.45 2.27 -9.63
CA HIS A 49 -13.86 1.92 -10.98
C HIS A 49 -13.78 0.39 -11.18
N GLU A 50 -14.54 -0.19 -12.08
CA GLU A 50 -14.60 -1.64 -12.33
C GLU A 50 -13.23 -2.26 -12.73
N ASP A 51 -12.35 -1.48 -13.37
CA ASP A 51 -11.00 -1.91 -13.73
C ASP A 51 -9.97 -1.71 -12.61
N VAL A 52 -10.38 -1.19 -11.46
CA VAL A 52 -9.52 -0.88 -10.31
C VAL A 52 -9.82 -1.86 -9.18
N ILE A 53 -8.99 -2.87 -9.06
CA ILE A 53 -9.25 -4.03 -8.21
C ILE A 53 -8.72 -3.79 -6.79
N PRO A 54 -9.57 -3.91 -5.75
CA PRO A 54 -9.14 -3.82 -4.37
C PRO A 54 -8.28 -5.03 -3.98
N TYR A 55 -7.34 -4.81 -3.05
CA TYR A 55 -6.56 -5.89 -2.46
C TYR A 55 -6.08 -5.57 -1.04
N GLU A 56 -5.75 -6.61 -0.30
CA GLU A 56 -5.15 -6.52 1.02
C GLU A 56 -3.83 -7.29 1.10
N LEU A 57 -3.06 -6.98 2.11
CA LEU A 57 -1.82 -7.68 2.45
C LEU A 57 -2.05 -8.56 3.67
N ILE A 58 -1.42 -9.74 3.72
CA ILE A 58 -1.39 -10.57 4.92
C ILE A 58 -0.70 -9.81 6.04
N SER A 59 0.49 -9.31 5.78
CA SER A 59 1.29 -8.56 6.73
C SER A 59 1.47 -7.13 6.22
N THR A 60 1.06 -6.14 7.01
CA THR A 60 1.03 -4.75 6.60
C THR A 60 2.17 -3.93 7.24
N LEU A 61 2.70 -2.96 6.48
CA LEU A 61 3.65 -1.98 7.00
C LEU A 61 2.98 -1.11 8.06
N PHE A 62 3.64 -0.98 9.22
CA PHE A 62 3.22 -0.08 10.29
C PHE A 62 3.28 1.40 9.83
N SER A 63 2.30 2.19 10.18
CA SER A 63 2.27 3.63 9.92
C SER A 63 1.30 4.32 10.89
N ASP A 64 1.79 4.57 12.09
CA ASP A 64 1.10 5.35 13.13
C ASP A 64 -0.37 4.91 13.36
N TYR A 65 -0.62 3.58 13.35
CA TYR A 65 -1.95 2.96 13.51
C TYR A 65 -2.97 3.33 12.43
N SER A 66 -2.57 4.01 11.34
CA SER A 66 -3.49 4.33 10.26
C SER A 66 -3.95 3.08 9.51
N TYR A 67 -5.22 3.04 9.18
CA TYR A 67 -5.82 2.05 8.29
C TYR A 67 -5.47 2.36 6.84
N LYS A 68 -5.52 1.35 5.99
CA LYS A 68 -5.16 1.46 4.58
C LYS A 68 -6.10 0.67 3.71
N GLN A 69 -6.64 1.31 2.68
CA GLN A 69 -7.27 0.65 1.55
C GLN A 69 -6.32 0.67 0.36
N ARG A 70 -6.33 -0.38 -0.44
CA ARG A 70 -5.40 -0.54 -1.58
C ARG A 70 -6.13 -1.04 -2.79
N TRP A 71 -5.69 -0.55 -3.94
CA TRP A 71 -6.18 -0.98 -5.24
C TRP A 71 -5.05 -1.06 -6.24
N VAL A 72 -5.27 -1.89 -7.25
CA VAL A 72 -4.41 -2.03 -8.42
C VAL A 72 -5.19 -1.74 -9.68
N TYR A 73 -4.57 -1.02 -10.59
CA TYR A 73 -5.01 -0.86 -11.96
C TYR A 73 -3.92 -1.39 -12.89
N VAL A 74 -4.29 -2.24 -13.83
CA VAL A 74 -3.43 -2.71 -14.92
C VAL A 74 -4.14 -2.39 -16.23
N PRO A 75 -3.46 -1.79 -17.22
CA PRO A 75 -4.07 -1.48 -18.51
C PRO A 75 -4.67 -2.72 -19.17
N LYS A 76 -5.77 -2.54 -19.87
CA LYS A 76 -6.44 -3.61 -20.61
C LYS A 76 -5.46 -4.33 -21.54
N ASP A 77 -5.62 -5.64 -21.65
CA ASP A 77 -4.79 -6.52 -22.48
C ASP A 77 -3.31 -6.60 -22.07
N LYS A 78 -2.95 -6.10 -20.89
CA LYS A 78 -1.62 -6.24 -20.27
C LYS A 78 -1.75 -6.99 -18.94
N LYS A 79 -0.67 -7.61 -18.51
CA LYS A 79 -0.60 -8.35 -17.24
C LYS A 79 0.70 -8.04 -16.53
N ALA A 80 0.67 -8.13 -15.20
CA ALA A 80 1.87 -8.07 -14.39
C ALA A 80 2.50 -9.47 -14.31
N GLU A 81 3.82 -9.52 -14.45
CA GLU A 81 4.59 -10.76 -14.40
C GLU A 81 4.99 -11.11 -12.95
N TYR A 82 4.90 -12.39 -12.61
CA TYR A 82 5.40 -12.89 -11.33
C TYR A 82 6.93 -12.73 -11.24
N LYS A 83 7.40 -12.27 -10.11
CA LYS A 83 8.83 -12.22 -9.76
C LYS A 83 9.04 -12.84 -8.38
N GLU A 84 9.86 -13.87 -8.31
CA GLU A 84 10.17 -14.54 -7.05
C GLU A 84 10.78 -13.58 -6.04
N ASN A 85 10.23 -13.57 -4.83
CA ASN A 85 10.64 -12.71 -3.70
C ASN A 85 10.48 -11.18 -3.89
N TRP A 86 9.98 -10.74 -5.05
CA TRP A 86 9.75 -9.34 -5.39
C TRP A 86 8.28 -9.03 -5.60
N VAL A 87 7.98 -7.75 -5.76
CA VAL A 87 6.66 -7.32 -6.26
C VAL A 87 6.50 -7.79 -7.71
N PHE A 88 5.27 -7.98 -8.15
CA PHE A 88 4.99 -8.23 -9.56
C PHE A 88 5.61 -7.15 -10.45
N ASP A 89 6.11 -7.52 -11.61
CA ASP A 89 6.56 -6.57 -12.62
C ASP A 89 5.35 -6.06 -13.41
N PHE A 90 4.83 -4.93 -12.97
CA PHE A 90 3.65 -4.32 -13.56
C PHE A 90 3.97 -3.63 -14.88
N PRO A 91 3.11 -3.77 -15.90
CA PRO A 91 3.30 -3.13 -17.20
C PRO A 91 3.18 -1.60 -17.11
N ILE A 92 3.78 -0.92 -18.10
CA ILE A 92 3.66 0.53 -18.26
C ILE A 92 2.18 0.91 -18.37
N GLY A 93 1.77 1.95 -17.64
CA GLY A 93 0.39 2.40 -17.50
C GLY A 93 -0.31 1.87 -16.25
N SER A 94 0.30 0.98 -15.48
CA SER A 94 -0.26 0.47 -14.23
C SER A 94 -0.21 1.50 -13.11
N ALA A 95 -1.14 1.39 -12.15
CA ALA A 95 -1.18 2.20 -10.94
C ALA A 95 -1.40 1.33 -9.70
N LEU A 96 -0.65 1.62 -8.64
CA LEU A 96 -0.93 1.12 -7.30
C LEU A 96 -1.44 2.30 -6.47
N ILE A 97 -2.64 2.15 -5.91
CA ILE A 97 -3.37 3.19 -5.21
C ILE A 97 -3.48 2.78 -3.74
N LYS A 98 -3.18 3.69 -2.82
CA LYS A 98 -3.26 3.43 -1.39
C LYS A 98 -3.81 4.63 -0.65
N THR A 99 -4.99 4.49 -0.06
CA THR A 99 -5.60 5.51 0.79
C THR A 99 -5.36 5.19 2.26
N PHE A 100 -4.90 6.19 3.01
CA PHE A 100 -4.71 6.14 4.46
C PHE A 100 -5.86 6.86 5.14
N TYR A 101 -6.37 6.26 6.21
CA TYR A 101 -7.49 6.80 6.95
C TYR A 101 -7.47 6.37 8.43
N TYR A 102 -8.26 7.03 9.25
CA TYR A 102 -8.65 6.56 10.58
C TYR A 102 -10.17 6.46 10.63
N PRO A 103 -10.74 5.39 11.20
CA PRO A 103 -12.18 5.38 11.52
C PRO A 103 -12.48 6.49 12.52
N VAL A 104 -13.71 6.95 12.56
CA VAL A 104 -14.15 7.89 13.62
C VAL A 104 -14.16 7.17 14.97
N ASP A 105 -14.67 5.93 15.00
CA ASP A 105 -14.67 5.02 16.15
C ASP A 105 -14.44 3.59 15.65
N GLU A 106 -13.37 2.92 16.13
CA GLU A 106 -13.02 1.56 15.75
C GLU A 106 -14.07 0.51 16.10
N ARG A 107 -14.89 0.80 17.13
CA ARG A 107 -15.99 -0.08 17.58
C ARG A 107 -17.24 0.05 16.71
N ASN A 108 -17.38 1.16 15.97
CA ASN A 108 -18.53 1.44 15.14
C ASN A 108 -18.13 2.02 13.76
N PRO A 109 -17.75 1.16 12.82
CA PRO A 109 -17.35 1.57 11.46
C PRO A 109 -18.41 2.38 10.69
N GLU A 110 -19.69 2.25 11.06
CA GLU A 110 -20.81 2.99 10.44
C GLU A 110 -20.74 4.52 10.68
N LEU A 111 -20.00 4.96 11.71
CA LEU A 111 -19.72 6.38 11.93
C LEU A 111 -18.80 6.99 10.86
N GLY A 112 -18.25 6.15 9.98
CA GLY A 112 -17.41 6.58 8.88
C GLY A 112 -15.93 6.66 9.23
N LYS A 113 -15.18 7.30 8.35
CA LYS A 113 -13.72 7.38 8.41
C LYS A 113 -13.22 8.75 7.93
N ASN A 114 -12.09 9.17 8.48
CA ASN A 114 -11.37 10.38 8.08
C ASN A 114 -10.28 9.99 7.08
N LEU A 115 -10.49 10.26 5.79
CA LEU A 115 -9.47 10.06 4.75
C LEU A 115 -8.39 11.12 4.90
N LEU A 116 -7.12 10.72 4.91
CA LEU A 116 -5.99 11.62 5.11
C LEU A 116 -5.25 11.91 3.82
N GLU A 117 -4.82 10.85 3.15
CA GLU A 117 -4.13 10.93 1.88
C GLU A 117 -4.38 9.69 1.02
N THR A 118 -4.29 9.88 -0.28
CA THR A 118 -4.16 8.80 -1.26
C THR A 118 -2.82 8.91 -1.96
N ARG A 119 -1.99 7.88 -1.83
CA ARG A 119 -0.70 7.76 -2.53
C ARG A 119 -0.86 6.92 -3.77
N LEU A 120 -0.24 7.38 -4.84
CA LEU A 120 -0.17 6.66 -6.09
C LEU A 120 1.29 6.29 -6.38
N LEU A 121 1.51 5.07 -6.85
CA LEU A 121 2.68 4.67 -7.59
C LEU A 121 2.22 4.40 -9.01
N LEU A 122 2.78 5.14 -9.97
CA LEU A 122 2.38 5.15 -11.37
C LEU A 122 3.53 4.60 -12.23
N ARG A 123 3.27 3.58 -13.02
CA ARG A 123 4.29 2.88 -13.81
C ARG A 123 4.46 3.53 -15.18
N LYS A 124 5.60 4.16 -15.38
CA LYS A 124 6.01 4.79 -16.64
C LYS A 124 7.15 4.03 -17.32
N GLU A 125 7.54 4.42 -18.50
CA GLU A 125 8.74 3.89 -19.18
C GLU A 125 10.02 4.10 -18.36
N SER A 126 10.13 5.27 -17.70
CA SER A 126 11.28 5.62 -16.84
C SER A 126 11.33 4.82 -15.53
N GLY A 127 10.26 4.10 -15.18
CA GLY A 127 10.10 3.40 -13.90
C GLY A 127 8.84 3.81 -13.16
N TRP A 128 8.84 3.63 -11.85
CA TRP A 128 7.73 4.07 -10.99
C TRP A 128 7.90 5.51 -10.56
N GLU A 129 6.82 6.26 -10.58
CA GLU A 129 6.76 7.60 -10.00
C GLU A 129 5.74 7.66 -8.87
N ALA A 130 6.10 8.33 -7.78
CA ALA A 130 5.25 8.47 -6.60
C ALA A 130 4.62 9.86 -6.53
N VAL A 131 3.34 9.93 -6.20
CA VAL A 131 2.63 11.17 -5.93
C VAL A 131 1.62 11.00 -4.79
N SER A 132 1.51 12.02 -3.92
CA SER A 132 0.54 12.03 -2.81
C SER A 132 -0.52 13.09 -3.01
N TYR A 133 -1.76 12.73 -2.69
CA TYR A 133 -2.93 13.58 -2.67
C TYR A 133 -3.48 13.64 -1.25
N ALA A 134 -3.55 14.81 -0.63
CA ALA A 134 -4.13 15.00 0.69
C ALA A 134 -5.61 15.37 0.57
N TRP A 135 -6.46 14.72 1.34
CA TRP A 135 -7.89 14.96 1.39
C TRP A 135 -8.19 16.33 2.03
N ASN A 136 -9.22 16.99 1.53
CA ASN A 136 -9.77 18.19 2.14
C ASN A 136 -10.58 17.84 3.39
N GLU A 137 -10.93 18.85 4.19
CA GLU A 137 -11.67 18.66 5.44
C GLU A 137 -13.10 18.17 5.19
N GLU A 138 -13.69 18.58 4.07
CA GLU A 138 -15.02 18.16 3.64
C GLU A 138 -15.07 16.72 3.10
N GLN A 139 -13.93 16.03 2.99
CA GLN A 139 -13.81 14.65 2.50
C GLN A 139 -14.37 14.45 1.08
N THR A 140 -14.37 15.51 0.26
CA THR A 140 -14.97 15.53 -1.09
C THR A 140 -13.96 15.44 -2.22
N GLU A 141 -12.68 15.80 -1.96
CA GLU A 141 -11.60 15.77 -2.94
C GLU A 141 -10.24 15.65 -2.27
N ALA A 142 -9.29 15.03 -2.98
CA ALA A 142 -7.91 15.00 -2.57
C ALA A 142 -7.01 15.78 -3.56
N TYR A 143 -6.16 16.63 -2.99
CA TYR A 143 -5.32 17.54 -3.76
C TYR A 143 -3.84 17.16 -3.67
N LYS A 144 -3.16 17.23 -4.82
CA LYS A 144 -1.72 16.96 -4.93
C LYS A 144 -0.89 17.75 -3.92
N LYS A 145 -0.01 17.06 -3.17
CA LYS A 145 0.91 17.67 -2.21
C LYS A 145 2.36 17.32 -2.54
N VAL A 146 3.15 18.32 -2.84
CA VAL A 146 4.58 18.19 -3.15
C VAL A 146 5.42 18.30 -1.88
N ALA A 147 5.13 19.27 -1.01
CA ALA A 147 5.89 19.54 0.20
C ALA A 147 5.47 18.71 1.42
N GLY A 148 4.45 17.87 1.25
CA GLY A 148 3.81 17.15 2.35
C GLY A 148 2.87 18.04 3.18
N LYS A 149 2.22 17.45 4.19
CA LYS A 149 1.30 18.14 5.11
C LYS A 149 1.30 17.40 6.45
N THR A 150 1.17 18.13 7.56
CA THR A 150 0.86 17.52 8.86
C THR A 150 -0.62 17.69 9.14
N ILE A 151 -1.28 16.61 9.56
CA ILE A 151 -2.71 16.55 9.87
C ILE A 151 -2.84 16.06 11.30
N ASN A 152 -3.52 16.80 12.17
CA ASN A 152 -3.89 16.29 13.48
C ASN A 152 -5.14 15.44 13.32
N VAL A 153 -5.11 14.21 13.81
CA VAL A 153 -6.20 13.26 13.71
C VAL A 153 -6.54 12.75 15.10
N ALA A 154 -7.82 12.72 15.42
CA ALA A 154 -8.35 12.08 16.60
C ALA A 154 -9.32 10.97 16.21
N TRP A 155 -9.33 9.88 16.99
CA TRP A 155 -10.27 8.76 16.81
C TRP A 155 -10.51 8.07 18.15
N THR A 156 -11.55 7.26 18.21
CA THR A 156 -11.80 6.40 19.36
C THR A 156 -11.33 4.98 19.05
N ASP A 157 -10.48 4.42 19.89
CA ASP A 157 -9.94 3.06 19.70
C ASP A 157 -10.92 1.96 20.13
N PHE A 158 -10.53 0.68 19.94
CA PHE A 158 -11.33 -0.49 20.34
C PHE A 158 -11.63 -0.55 21.86
N MET A 159 -10.79 0.07 22.68
CA MET A 159 -11.01 0.16 24.12
C MET A 159 -11.97 1.31 24.52
N GLY A 160 -12.35 2.16 23.56
CA GLY A 160 -13.19 3.33 23.77
C GLY A 160 -12.41 4.56 24.25
N GLU A 161 -11.10 4.55 24.14
CA GLU A 161 -10.24 5.66 24.50
C GLU A 161 -10.04 6.60 23.31
N GLU A 162 -10.06 7.91 23.56
CA GLU A 162 -9.68 8.91 22.58
C GLU A 162 -8.17 8.86 22.34
N LYS A 163 -7.79 8.74 21.09
CA LYS A 163 -6.41 8.74 20.61
C LYS A 163 -6.19 9.93 19.68
N GLU A 164 -4.97 10.43 19.70
CA GLU A 164 -4.54 11.52 18.81
C GLU A 164 -3.18 11.20 18.19
N VAL A 165 -3.01 11.61 16.94
CA VAL A 165 -1.74 11.51 16.24
C VAL A 165 -1.51 12.73 15.35
N ARG A 166 -0.26 13.12 15.23
CA ARG A 166 0.18 14.11 14.24
C ARG A 166 0.65 13.39 12.99
N TYR A 167 -0.32 13.01 12.14
CA TYR A 167 -0.05 12.28 10.93
C TYR A 167 0.72 13.11 9.91
N ARG A 168 1.79 12.54 9.34
CA ARG A 168 2.61 13.20 8.33
C ARG A 168 2.33 12.65 6.93
N VAL A 169 1.68 13.44 6.07
CA VAL A 169 1.68 13.21 4.63
C VAL A 169 3.10 13.46 4.12
N PRO A 170 3.80 12.48 3.57
CA PRO A 170 5.20 12.63 3.16
C PRO A 170 5.33 13.51 1.91
N ASN A 171 6.51 14.09 1.74
CA ASN A 171 6.91 14.67 0.46
C ASN A 171 7.51 13.59 -0.47
N VAL A 172 7.74 13.94 -1.73
CA VAL A 172 8.26 12.99 -2.75
C VAL A 172 9.63 12.40 -2.37
N ASN A 173 10.51 13.16 -1.70
CA ASN A 173 11.82 12.66 -1.29
C ASN A 173 11.68 11.58 -0.19
N GLN A 174 10.77 11.79 0.76
CA GLN A 174 10.48 10.79 1.80
C GLN A 174 9.88 9.50 1.22
N CYS A 175 9.12 9.58 0.12
CA CYS A 175 8.69 8.38 -0.59
C CYS A 175 9.87 7.59 -1.14
N LYS A 176 10.87 8.27 -1.72
CA LYS A 176 12.08 7.64 -2.26
C LYS A 176 12.92 6.94 -1.21
N GLU A 177 12.98 7.48 0.02
CA GLU A 177 13.76 6.88 1.11
C GLU A 177 13.35 5.42 1.40
N CYS A 178 12.04 5.14 1.38
CA CYS A 178 11.51 3.80 1.63
C CYS A 178 11.39 2.96 0.35
N HIS A 179 11.06 3.59 -0.77
CA HIS A 179 10.75 2.89 -2.02
C HIS A 179 11.95 2.71 -2.96
N ALA A 180 13.17 3.03 -2.54
CA ALA A 180 14.34 2.85 -3.39
C ALA A 180 14.89 1.43 -3.33
N ALA A 181 15.07 0.83 -4.51
CA ALA A 181 15.87 -0.36 -4.73
C ALA A 181 16.67 -0.14 -6.02
N ASP A 182 17.98 -0.37 -5.99
CA ASP A 182 18.90 -0.10 -7.11
C ASP A 182 18.70 1.33 -7.69
N ASP A 183 18.62 2.33 -6.82
CA ASP A 183 18.40 3.75 -7.12
C ASP A 183 17.07 4.08 -7.86
N LYS A 184 16.15 3.12 -7.94
CA LYS A 184 14.84 3.29 -8.58
C LYS A 184 13.72 3.18 -7.57
N ILE A 185 12.63 3.92 -7.78
CA ILE A 185 11.41 3.73 -7.00
C ILE A 185 10.83 2.35 -7.32
N THR A 186 10.56 1.55 -6.27
CA THR A 186 9.98 0.21 -6.39
C THR A 186 8.82 0.07 -5.39
N PRO A 187 7.68 -0.53 -5.79
CA PRO A 187 6.63 -0.88 -4.85
C PRO A 187 7.14 -1.88 -3.79
N ILE A 188 6.51 -1.89 -2.61
CA ILE A 188 6.90 -2.78 -1.50
C ILE A 188 5.86 -3.88 -1.29
N GLY A 189 4.57 -3.52 -1.35
CA GLY A 189 3.47 -4.33 -0.84
C GLY A 189 3.06 -5.54 -1.67
N PRO A 190 2.73 -5.40 -2.97
CA PRO A 190 2.07 -6.46 -3.74
C PRO A 190 3.07 -7.52 -4.25
N LYS A 191 3.65 -8.26 -3.30
CA LYS A 191 4.37 -9.50 -3.58
C LYS A 191 3.37 -10.65 -3.55
N ALA A 192 3.49 -11.63 -4.45
CA ALA A 192 2.56 -12.76 -4.51
C ALA A 192 2.35 -13.40 -3.13
N ARG A 193 3.44 -13.68 -2.39
CA ARG A 193 3.36 -14.27 -1.05
C ARG A 193 2.57 -13.44 -0.04
N ASN A 194 2.52 -12.11 -0.17
CA ASN A 194 1.87 -11.21 0.79
C ASN A 194 0.41 -10.87 0.42
N ILE A 195 -0.03 -11.21 -0.79
CA ILE A 195 -1.42 -11.13 -1.22
C ILE A 195 -2.10 -12.51 -1.34
N ASN A 196 -1.40 -13.60 -1.01
CA ASN A 196 -1.94 -14.96 -1.04
C ASN A 196 -2.86 -15.22 0.17
N LYS A 197 -4.01 -14.57 0.18
CA LYS A 197 -5.07 -14.71 1.18
C LYS A 197 -6.43 -14.54 0.52
N ASP A 198 -7.46 -15.04 1.19
CA ASP A 198 -8.83 -14.79 0.78
C ASP A 198 -9.23 -13.33 1.06
N PHE A 199 -10.02 -12.78 0.16
CA PHE A 199 -10.55 -11.43 0.24
C PHE A 199 -11.99 -11.41 -0.26
N LYS A 200 -12.82 -10.59 0.40
CA LYS A 200 -14.22 -10.41 0.03
C LYS A 200 -14.33 -9.31 -1.02
N PHE A 201 -14.47 -9.71 -2.28
CA PHE A 201 -14.83 -8.84 -3.39
C PHE A 201 -16.35 -8.64 -3.47
N ASP A 202 -16.81 -7.75 -4.33
CA ASP A 202 -18.25 -7.49 -4.49
C ASP A 202 -19.01 -8.71 -5.05
N ASP A 203 -18.34 -9.56 -5.83
CA ASP A 203 -18.87 -10.75 -6.49
C ASP A 203 -18.59 -12.06 -5.72
N GLY A 204 -17.97 -12.01 -4.56
CA GLY A 204 -17.71 -13.19 -3.71
C GLY A 204 -16.43 -13.12 -2.92
N GLU A 205 -16.14 -14.20 -2.19
CA GLU A 205 -14.88 -14.36 -1.46
C GLU A 205 -13.96 -15.31 -2.21
N PHE A 206 -12.77 -14.85 -2.57
CA PHE A 206 -11.81 -15.59 -3.37
C PHE A 206 -10.38 -15.36 -2.87
N ASN A 207 -9.50 -16.32 -3.12
CA ASN A 207 -8.06 -16.07 -2.99
C ASN A 207 -7.64 -14.97 -3.98
N GLN A 208 -6.95 -13.95 -3.48
CA GLN A 208 -6.63 -12.77 -4.28
C GLN A 208 -5.76 -13.07 -5.51
N LEU A 209 -4.82 -14.02 -5.42
CA LEU A 209 -3.99 -14.39 -6.57
C LEU A 209 -4.83 -15.08 -7.66
N ALA A 210 -5.72 -15.98 -7.26
CA ALA A 210 -6.65 -16.63 -8.19
C ALA A 210 -7.59 -15.60 -8.85
N TYR A 211 -8.10 -14.68 -8.05
CA TYR A 211 -8.95 -13.59 -8.55
C TYR A 211 -8.20 -12.67 -9.52
N TRP A 212 -6.96 -12.28 -9.18
CA TRP A 212 -6.14 -11.46 -10.07
C TRP A 212 -5.81 -12.16 -11.40
N MET A 213 -5.62 -13.48 -11.36
CA MET A 213 -5.40 -14.28 -12.57
C MET A 213 -6.66 -14.35 -13.44
N ASP A 214 -7.82 -14.60 -12.83
CA ASP A 214 -9.12 -14.61 -13.53
C ASP A 214 -9.42 -13.24 -14.18
N ARG A 215 -9.16 -12.16 -13.46
CA ARG A 215 -9.31 -10.77 -13.94
C ARG A 215 -8.20 -10.28 -14.86
N GLN A 216 -7.28 -11.16 -15.28
CA GLN A 216 -6.18 -10.85 -16.19
C GLN A 216 -5.20 -9.76 -15.67
N ILE A 217 -5.12 -9.57 -14.36
CA ILE A 217 -4.19 -8.63 -13.72
C ILE A 217 -2.76 -9.19 -13.73
N ILE A 218 -2.61 -10.49 -13.51
CA ILE A 218 -1.33 -11.22 -13.52
C ILE A 218 -1.34 -12.33 -14.58
N ASP A 219 -0.16 -12.75 -14.98
CA ASP A 219 0.03 -13.83 -15.97
C ASP A 219 0.04 -15.22 -15.32
N ASP A 220 0.74 -15.35 -14.18
CA ASP A 220 0.93 -16.61 -13.46
C ASP A 220 1.39 -16.35 -12.01
N TYR A 221 1.36 -17.40 -11.18
CA TYR A 221 1.97 -17.45 -9.86
C TYR A 221 2.22 -18.92 -9.45
N PRO A 222 3.26 -19.21 -8.63
CA PRO A 222 3.51 -20.57 -8.16
C PRO A 222 2.42 -21.05 -7.20
N LEU A 223 2.02 -22.32 -7.33
CA LEU A 223 1.01 -22.93 -6.46
C LEU A 223 1.47 -23.03 -5.00
N GLU A 224 2.77 -23.18 -4.78
CA GLU A 224 3.37 -23.23 -3.45
C GLU A 224 4.11 -21.93 -3.18
N LEU A 225 3.57 -21.14 -2.24
CA LEU A 225 4.16 -19.88 -1.78
C LEU A 225 4.34 -19.92 -0.27
N ILE A 226 5.56 -19.62 0.19
CA ILE A 226 5.81 -19.36 1.60
C ILE A 226 5.32 -17.95 1.89
N SER A 227 4.11 -17.85 2.45
CA SER A 227 3.48 -16.59 2.80
C SER A 227 3.92 -16.11 4.19
N PRO A 228 3.98 -14.79 4.45
CA PRO A 228 4.10 -14.27 5.81
C PRO A 228 2.83 -14.60 6.61
N VAL A 229 2.93 -14.50 7.92
CA VAL A 229 1.74 -14.47 8.79
C VAL A 229 1.35 -13.01 9.06
N ASP A 230 0.12 -12.77 9.49
CA ASP A 230 -0.25 -11.47 10.03
C ASP A 230 0.52 -11.25 11.34
N TRP A 231 1.43 -10.28 11.34
CA TRP A 231 2.24 -10.00 12.52
C TRP A 231 1.42 -9.49 13.72
N THR A 232 0.19 -9.06 13.50
CA THR A 232 -0.74 -8.60 14.56
C THR A 232 -1.54 -9.75 15.17
N ASP A 233 -1.64 -10.90 14.51
CA ASP A 233 -2.39 -12.06 15.01
C ASP A 233 -1.60 -12.80 16.11
N GLU A 234 -2.03 -12.64 17.36
CA GLU A 234 -1.39 -13.22 18.53
C GLU A 234 -1.47 -14.76 18.60
N ASN A 235 -2.30 -15.39 17.78
CA ASN A 235 -2.38 -16.85 17.68
C ASN A 235 -1.26 -17.46 16.83
N GLN A 236 -0.55 -16.65 16.06
CA GLN A 236 0.59 -17.08 15.25
C GLN A 236 1.87 -17.21 16.09
N ASP A 237 2.78 -18.09 15.66
CA ASP A 237 4.09 -18.24 16.31
C ASP A 237 4.83 -16.90 16.36
N ILE A 238 5.43 -16.59 17.50
CA ILE A 238 6.09 -15.29 17.72
C ILE A 238 7.26 -15.06 16.76
N ASN A 239 8.02 -16.10 16.41
CA ASN A 239 9.12 -15.98 15.45
C ASN A 239 8.59 -15.66 14.04
N ASP A 240 7.50 -16.29 13.61
CA ASP A 240 6.88 -16.04 12.31
C ASP A 240 6.29 -14.62 12.26
N ARG A 241 5.68 -14.14 13.35
CA ARG A 241 5.21 -12.76 13.48
C ARG A 241 6.36 -11.76 13.37
N VAL A 242 7.44 -11.98 14.10
CA VAL A 242 8.64 -11.12 14.06
C VAL A 242 9.25 -11.13 12.66
N ARG A 243 9.38 -12.31 12.02
CA ARG A 243 9.91 -12.41 10.66
C ARG A 243 9.04 -11.68 9.64
N SER A 244 7.73 -11.80 9.76
CA SER A 244 6.76 -11.09 8.91
C SER A 244 6.81 -9.57 9.13
N TYR A 245 6.91 -9.12 10.39
CA TYR A 245 7.08 -7.71 10.73
C TYR A 245 8.37 -7.12 10.14
N LEU A 246 9.49 -7.83 10.30
CA LEU A 246 10.79 -7.38 9.79
C LEU A 246 10.83 -7.33 8.25
N ASP A 247 10.22 -8.31 7.56
CA ASP A 247 10.15 -8.31 6.09
C ASP A 247 9.42 -7.07 5.56
N VAL A 248 8.26 -6.73 6.13
CA VAL A 248 7.42 -5.65 5.58
C VAL A 248 7.84 -4.26 6.04
N ASN A 249 8.44 -4.13 7.25
CA ASN A 249 8.82 -2.83 7.81
C ASN A 249 10.28 -2.45 7.55
N CYS A 250 11.17 -3.42 7.46
CA CYS A 250 12.61 -3.21 7.41
C CYS A 250 13.27 -3.81 6.15
N GLY A 251 12.75 -4.96 5.66
CA GLY A 251 13.38 -5.74 4.60
C GLY A 251 13.55 -5.00 3.28
N HIS A 252 12.72 -4.01 2.97
CA HIS A 252 12.86 -3.22 1.74
C HIS A 252 14.13 -2.33 1.74
N CYS A 253 14.53 -1.80 2.90
CA CYS A 253 15.80 -1.08 3.06
C CYS A 253 16.95 -2.03 3.41
N HIS A 254 16.71 -2.99 4.33
CA HIS A 254 17.68 -3.98 4.80
C HIS A 254 17.67 -5.21 3.89
N SER A 255 18.21 -5.04 2.69
CA SER A 255 18.30 -6.04 1.62
C SER A 255 19.56 -5.79 0.79
N PRO A 256 20.01 -6.76 -0.04
CA PRO A 256 21.17 -6.57 -0.90
C PRO A 256 21.05 -5.38 -1.88
N THR A 257 19.84 -4.99 -2.27
CA THR A 257 19.53 -3.91 -3.22
C THR A 257 18.92 -2.67 -2.57
N GLY A 258 18.62 -2.72 -1.27
CA GLY A 258 18.02 -1.62 -0.52
C GLY A 258 19.03 -0.57 -0.04
N ASN A 259 18.54 0.57 0.41
CA ASN A 259 19.36 1.70 0.84
C ASN A 259 20.31 1.37 2.03
N ALA A 260 20.00 0.35 2.82
CA ALA A 260 20.81 -0.11 3.94
C ALA A 260 21.65 -1.37 3.61
N ASN A 261 21.91 -1.65 2.33
CA ASN A 261 22.63 -2.84 1.86
C ASN A 261 24.04 -3.00 2.48
N SER A 262 24.75 -1.89 2.68
CA SER A 262 26.10 -1.89 3.26
C SER A 262 26.17 -2.36 4.71
N THR A 263 25.03 -2.43 5.41
CA THR A 263 24.99 -2.90 6.80
C THR A 263 25.19 -4.41 6.92
N GLY A 264 24.92 -5.17 5.84
CA GLY A 264 24.87 -6.63 5.86
C GLY A 264 23.78 -7.19 6.81
N LEU A 265 22.82 -6.37 7.24
CA LEU A 265 21.61 -6.78 7.93
C LEU A 265 20.54 -6.93 6.86
N TYR A 266 20.05 -8.17 6.64
CA TYR A 266 19.05 -8.48 5.62
C TYR A 266 17.85 -9.15 6.29
N LEU A 267 16.68 -8.52 6.14
CA LEU A 267 15.52 -8.85 6.94
C LEU A 267 14.33 -9.37 6.11
N HIS A 268 14.64 -9.92 4.93
CA HIS A 268 13.61 -10.60 4.14
C HIS A 268 13.06 -11.84 4.85
N LEU A 269 11.81 -12.18 4.55
CA LEU A 269 11.13 -13.35 5.12
C LEU A 269 11.92 -14.64 4.92
N ASN A 270 12.56 -14.83 3.78
CA ASN A 270 13.32 -16.03 3.41
C ASN A 270 14.81 -15.98 3.74
N GLU A 271 15.32 -14.95 4.43
CA GLU A 271 16.70 -14.93 4.92
C GLU A 271 16.87 -15.95 6.05
N THR A 272 17.87 -16.80 5.95
CA THR A 272 18.14 -17.87 6.93
C THR A 272 19.48 -17.74 7.65
N ARG A 273 20.36 -16.85 7.16
CA ARG A 273 21.68 -16.66 7.76
C ARG A 273 21.56 -15.82 9.03
N GLU A 274 21.89 -16.43 10.17
CA GLU A 274 21.74 -15.80 11.49
C GLU A 274 22.40 -14.43 11.59
N THR A 275 23.63 -14.29 11.06
CA THR A 275 24.34 -13.00 11.07
C THR A 275 23.67 -11.94 10.22
N HIS A 276 23.01 -12.31 9.11
CA HIS A 276 22.23 -11.39 8.31
C HIS A 276 20.93 -10.97 9.01
N LEU A 277 20.36 -11.87 9.80
CA LEU A 277 19.20 -11.56 10.65
C LEU A 277 19.56 -10.72 11.88
N GLY A 278 20.85 -10.44 12.10
CA GLY A 278 21.32 -9.61 13.20
C GLY A 278 21.82 -10.38 14.42
N ILE A 279 21.71 -11.71 14.46
CA ILE A 279 22.13 -12.54 15.59
C ILE A 279 23.64 -12.44 15.76
N TYR A 280 24.09 -11.94 16.93
CA TYR A 280 25.47 -11.62 17.26
C TYR A 280 26.21 -10.77 16.22
N LYS A 281 25.46 -10.03 15.40
CA LYS A 281 25.99 -9.13 14.40
C LYS A 281 26.38 -7.80 15.05
N LYS A 282 27.61 -7.38 14.85
CA LYS A 282 28.07 -6.03 15.25
C LYS A 282 27.42 -4.99 14.31
N PRO A 283 26.90 -3.86 14.84
CA PRO A 283 26.40 -2.79 14.01
C PRO A 283 27.52 -2.15 13.18
N VAL A 284 27.20 -1.73 11.96
CA VAL A 284 28.18 -1.11 11.04
C VAL A 284 28.12 0.41 11.14
N ALA A 285 26.94 1.01 11.30
CA ALA A 285 26.76 2.46 11.19
C ALA A 285 25.70 3.03 12.15
N THR A 286 25.50 2.44 13.32
CA THR A 286 24.49 2.90 14.28
C THR A 286 24.92 4.10 15.11
N GLY A 287 26.23 4.36 15.25
CA GLY A 287 26.73 5.43 16.07
C GLY A 287 26.17 5.40 17.49
N ARG A 288 25.63 6.54 17.97
CA ARG A 288 24.97 6.64 19.28
C ARG A 288 23.64 5.86 19.37
N GLY A 289 23.06 5.51 18.23
CA GLY A 289 21.83 4.71 18.15
C GLY A 289 22.01 3.26 18.63
N SER A 290 23.27 2.78 18.82
CA SER A 290 23.52 1.48 19.44
C SER A 290 23.19 1.43 20.94
N GLY A 291 22.95 2.57 21.59
CA GLY A 291 22.76 2.61 23.04
C GLY A 291 23.95 2.09 23.86
N GLY A 292 25.10 1.88 23.22
CA GLY A 292 26.27 1.24 23.82
C GLY A 292 26.27 -0.29 23.69
N PHE A 293 25.24 -0.89 23.12
CA PHE A 293 25.12 -2.34 22.91
C PHE A 293 26.06 -2.81 21.79
N LYS A 294 26.49 -4.05 21.91
CA LYS A 294 27.56 -4.63 21.07
C LYS A 294 26.99 -5.33 19.82
N TYR A 295 25.81 -5.86 19.91
CA TYR A 295 25.19 -6.69 18.87
C TYR A 295 23.78 -6.24 18.52
N SER A 296 23.37 -6.48 17.27
CA SER A 296 22.03 -6.18 16.82
C SER A 296 20.99 -7.00 17.56
N ILE A 297 21.20 -8.30 17.70
CA ILE A 297 20.37 -9.23 18.47
C ILE A 297 21.28 -10.13 19.31
N VAL A 298 20.96 -10.27 20.60
CA VAL A 298 21.49 -11.28 21.51
C VAL A 298 20.33 -12.20 21.89
N PRO A 299 20.30 -13.47 21.41
CA PRO A 299 19.19 -14.36 21.67
C PRO A 299 18.91 -14.53 23.17
N GLY A 300 17.63 -14.38 23.56
CA GLY A 300 17.20 -14.49 24.95
C GLY A 300 17.57 -13.29 25.85
N LYS A 301 18.16 -12.23 25.27
CA LYS A 301 18.59 -11.03 26.02
C LYS A 301 18.21 -9.74 25.30
N PRO A 302 16.92 -9.38 25.30
CA PRO A 302 16.48 -8.16 24.65
C PRO A 302 17.13 -6.90 25.23
N GLU A 303 17.45 -6.89 26.53
CA GLU A 303 18.12 -5.79 27.22
C GLU A 303 19.59 -5.57 26.79
N GLU A 304 20.20 -6.53 26.10
CA GLU A 304 21.56 -6.44 25.53
C GLU A 304 21.54 -6.26 24.00
N SER A 305 20.35 -6.16 23.39
CA SER A 305 20.13 -6.07 21.95
C SER A 305 19.86 -4.63 21.49
N ILE A 306 20.29 -4.30 20.26
CA ILE A 306 20.01 -2.99 19.64
C ILE A 306 18.59 -2.97 19.04
N LEU A 307 18.11 -4.12 18.54
CA LEU A 307 16.78 -4.30 17.93
C LEU A 307 15.77 -4.77 18.97
#